data_a517b2b7dd2800d0850939ba988eb7f3
#
_entry.id   a517b2b7dd2800d0850939ba988eb7f3
#
_cell.length_a   1.000
_cell.length_b   1.000
_cell.length_c   1.000
_cell.angle_alpha   90.00
_cell.angle_beta   90.00
_cell.angle_gamma   90.00
#
_symmetry.space_group_name_H-M   'P 1'
#
loop_
_entity.id
_entity.type
_entity.pdbx_description
1 polymer ?
#
loop_
_entity_poly.entity_id
_entity_poly.type
_entity_poly.pdbx_seq_one_letter_code
_entity_poly.pdbx_strand_id
1 'polypeptide(L)'
;MKTLYLDIFSGISGDMFLGAMIDLGVDAKALEAELAKLNLDGYQLHVSRKSKANIEGVKFDVHLLPAEGEGKGDGHEQSHEHSHSHEHSHLHTHSHDDDGHPHERSFADIKALITDSSLSGWVKEKSIAVFRRVAVAEGKVHGMPPDEVHFHEVGAVDSIIDIVGGCIALELLGK
;
A
#
# COMPACT_ATOMS: atom_id res chain seq x y z
N MET A 1 28.54 -0.86 12.19
CA MET A 1 27.09 -1.11 12.31
C MET A 1 26.36 0.17 11.95
N LYS A 2 25.40 0.15 11.03
CA LYS A 2 24.56 1.31 10.71
C LYS A 2 23.25 1.18 11.51
N THR A 3 22.73 2.29 12.01
CA THR A 3 21.46 2.34 12.76
C THR A 3 20.54 3.30 12.04
N LEU A 4 19.32 2.85 11.72
CA LEU A 4 18.24 3.71 11.25
C LEU A 4 17.41 4.13 12.46
N TYR A 5 17.31 5.45 12.67
CA TYR A 5 16.43 6.04 13.69
C TYR A 5 15.26 6.73 13.00
N LEU A 6 14.04 6.41 13.42
CA LEU A 6 12.81 7.00 12.89
C LEU A 6 12.16 7.84 13.99
N ASP A 7 12.09 9.14 13.77
CA ASP A 7 11.35 10.06 14.63
C ASP A 7 9.98 10.36 14.01
N ILE A 8 8.99 9.56 14.40
CA ILE A 8 7.66 9.55 13.79
C ILE A 8 6.55 9.92 14.79
N PHE A 9 6.83 10.89 15.69
CA PHE A 9 5.90 11.27 16.75
C PHE A 9 4.51 11.72 16.25
N SER A 10 4.42 12.22 15.00
CA SER A 10 3.16 12.63 14.36
C SER A 10 2.55 11.54 13.44
N GLY A 11 3.15 10.36 13.40
CA GLY A 11 2.81 9.32 12.44
C GLY A 11 3.54 9.49 11.12
N ILE A 12 3.50 8.45 10.30
CA ILE A 12 4.08 8.41 8.96
C ILE A 12 3.22 7.50 8.08
N SER A 13 2.95 7.91 6.85
CA SER A 13 2.34 7.06 5.82
C SER A 13 3.41 6.24 5.08
N GLY A 14 3.00 5.22 4.34
CA GLY A 14 3.92 4.35 3.60
C GLY A 14 4.67 5.09 2.51
N ASP A 15 4.00 5.94 1.75
CA ASP A 15 4.59 6.82 0.72
C ASP A 15 5.63 7.79 1.31
N MET A 16 5.36 8.37 2.47
CA MET A 16 6.32 9.21 3.20
C MET A 16 7.53 8.40 3.65
N PHE A 17 7.33 7.17 4.13
CA PHE A 17 8.41 6.29 4.52
C PHE A 17 9.30 5.93 3.32
N LEU A 18 8.70 5.55 2.19
CA LEU A 18 9.42 5.23 0.95
C LEU A 18 10.17 6.44 0.41
N GLY A 19 9.54 7.62 0.40
CA GLY A 19 10.21 8.87 0.04
C GLY A 19 11.44 9.15 0.91
N ALA A 20 11.32 8.96 2.23
CA ALA A 20 12.44 9.13 3.16
C ALA A 20 13.56 8.12 2.93
N MET A 21 13.25 6.86 2.62
CA MET A 21 14.25 5.83 2.31
C MET A 21 15.01 6.16 1.02
N ILE A 22 14.32 6.65 -0.01
CA ILE A 22 14.96 7.10 -1.25
C ILE A 22 15.86 8.31 -0.99
N ASP A 23 15.41 9.26 -0.18
CA ASP A 23 16.23 10.44 0.17
C ASP A 23 17.47 10.07 1.01
N LEU A 24 17.40 8.98 1.79
CA LEU A 24 18.52 8.38 2.51
C LEU A 24 19.52 7.61 1.60
N GLY A 25 19.18 7.44 0.32
CA GLY A 25 20.08 6.83 -0.68
C GLY A 25 19.65 5.45 -1.18
N VAL A 26 18.42 5.00 -0.91
CA VAL A 26 17.86 3.84 -1.61
C VAL A 26 17.64 4.21 -3.08
N ASP A 27 18.18 3.41 -3.99
CA ASP A 27 17.97 3.62 -5.43
C ASP A 27 16.51 3.32 -5.79
N ALA A 28 15.80 4.35 -6.27
CA ALA A 28 14.40 4.25 -6.66
C ALA A 28 14.16 3.21 -7.78
N LYS A 29 15.11 3.09 -8.73
CA LYS A 29 15.01 2.08 -9.80
C LYS A 29 15.18 0.66 -9.28
N ALA A 30 16.08 0.47 -8.31
CA ALA A 30 16.24 -0.82 -7.67
C ALA A 30 14.99 -1.20 -6.85
N LEU A 31 14.39 -0.23 -6.15
CA LEU A 31 13.12 -0.42 -5.45
C LEU A 31 11.99 -0.82 -6.40
N GLU A 32 11.85 -0.11 -7.53
CA GLU A 32 10.86 -0.41 -8.56
C GLU A 32 11.07 -1.81 -9.18
N ALA A 33 12.32 -2.17 -9.49
CA ALA A 33 12.66 -3.49 -10.02
C ALA A 33 12.33 -4.64 -9.03
N GLU A 34 12.53 -4.41 -7.74
CA GLU A 34 12.15 -5.38 -6.72
C GLU A 34 10.63 -5.47 -6.55
N LEU A 35 9.91 -4.33 -6.56
CA LEU A 35 8.44 -4.30 -6.50
C LEU A 35 7.80 -5.02 -7.69
N ALA A 36 8.38 -4.91 -8.88
CA ALA A 36 7.90 -5.61 -10.08
C ALA A 36 7.87 -7.14 -9.91
N LYS A 37 8.67 -7.70 -8.99
CA LYS A 37 8.67 -9.15 -8.69
C LYS A 37 7.39 -9.64 -8.01
N LEU A 38 6.54 -8.75 -7.52
CA LEU A 38 5.22 -9.08 -7.00
C LEU A 38 4.25 -9.55 -8.11
N ASN A 39 4.54 -9.23 -9.39
CA ASN A 39 3.62 -9.44 -10.51
C ASN A 39 2.23 -8.83 -10.23
N LEU A 40 2.23 -7.64 -9.67
CA LEU A 40 1.04 -6.86 -9.38
C LEU A 40 0.91 -5.80 -10.46
N ASP A 41 -0.21 -5.81 -11.17
CA ASP A 41 -0.49 -4.88 -12.27
C ASP A 41 -1.40 -3.74 -11.84
N GLY A 42 -1.63 -2.79 -12.75
CA GLY A 42 -2.59 -1.71 -12.56
C GLY A 42 -2.06 -0.51 -11.78
N TYR A 43 -0.75 -0.33 -11.66
CA TYR A 43 -0.17 0.85 -11.02
C TYR A 43 1.08 1.35 -11.75
N GLN A 44 1.43 2.60 -11.47
CA GLN A 44 2.68 3.23 -11.90
C GLN A 44 3.29 3.98 -10.72
N LEU A 45 4.61 3.85 -10.53
CA LEU A 45 5.35 4.56 -9.50
C LEU A 45 5.82 5.91 -10.02
N HIS A 46 5.68 6.93 -9.21
CA HIS A 46 6.20 8.27 -9.51
C HIS A 46 7.04 8.79 -8.35
N VAL A 47 8.30 9.09 -8.65
CA VAL A 47 9.26 9.65 -7.67
C VAL A 47 9.65 11.04 -8.11
N SER A 48 9.44 12.03 -7.24
CA SER A 48 9.76 13.43 -7.53
C SER A 48 10.34 14.15 -6.32
N ARG A 49 11.06 15.25 -6.54
CA ARG A 49 11.43 16.16 -5.45
C ARG A 49 10.35 17.23 -5.30
N LYS A 50 9.95 17.47 -4.06
CA LYS A 50 9.00 18.51 -3.69
C LYS A 50 9.58 19.39 -2.60
N SER A 51 9.22 20.68 -2.64
CA SER A 51 9.55 21.64 -1.58
C SER A 51 8.26 22.11 -0.92
N LYS A 52 8.23 22.08 0.41
CA LYS A 52 7.14 22.63 1.23
C LYS A 52 7.75 23.43 2.38
N ALA A 53 7.38 24.69 2.52
CA ALA A 53 7.92 25.60 3.55
C ALA A 53 9.46 25.65 3.58
N ASN A 54 10.11 25.70 2.42
CA ASN A 54 11.57 25.68 2.25
C ASN A 54 12.28 24.39 2.72
N ILE A 55 11.55 23.33 2.94
CA ILE A 55 12.11 22.00 3.21
C ILE A 55 11.89 21.16 1.94
N GLU A 56 12.99 20.65 1.38
CA GLU A 56 12.95 19.72 0.25
C GLU A 56 12.89 18.27 0.75
N GLY A 57 12.19 17.43 0.00
CA GLY A 57 12.13 16.01 0.26
C GLY A 57 11.76 15.23 -1.00
N VAL A 58 11.91 13.93 -0.94
CA VAL A 58 11.44 13.02 -1.97
C VAL A 58 9.98 12.68 -1.72
N LYS A 59 9.16 12.87 -2.76
CA LYS A 59 7.79 12.40 -2.80
C LYS A 59 7.73 11.13 -3.63
N PHE A 60 7.15 10.09 -3.04
CA PHE A 60 6.83 8.83 -3.68
C PHE A 60 5.32 8.73 -3.83
N ASP A 61 4.84 8.43 -5.02
CA ASP A 61 3.40 8.30 -5.31
C ASP A 61 3.15 6.99 -6.05
N VAL A 62 2.05 6.32 -5.70
CA VAL A 62 1.51 5.18 -6.42
C VAL A 62 0.29 5.67 -7.20
N HIS A 63 0.37 5.65 -8.51
CA HIS A 63 -0.73 6.03 -9.39
C HIS A 63 -1.42 4.76 -9.89
N LEU A 64 -2.70 4.59 -9.59
CA LEU A 64 -3.49 3.49 -10.13
C LEU A 64 -3.81 3.77 -11.60
N LEU A 65 -3.61 2.77 -12.45
CA LEU A 65 -3.97 2.84 -13.86
C LEU A 65 -5.45 2.47 -14.03
N PRO A 66 -6.19 3.15 -14.93
CA PRO A 66 -7.56 2.76 -15.25
C PRO A 66 -7.59 1.31 -15.74
N ALA A 67 -8.62 0.56 -15.36
CA ALA A 67 -8.84 -0.77 -15.92
C ALA A 67 -9.02 -0.65 -17.45
N GLU A 68 -8.35 -1.50 -18.22
CA GLU A 68 -8.50 -1.52 -19.68
C GLU A 68 -9.95 -1.89 -20.03
N GLY A 69 -10.76 -0.88 -20.37
CA GLY A 69 -12.16 -1.11 -20.77
C GLY A 69 -13.09 0.09 -20.57
N GLU A 70 -12.73 1.09 -19.75
CA GLU A 70 -13.56 2.27 -19.59
C GLU A 70 -13.12 3.38 -20.55
N GLY A 71 -13.95 3.55 -21.60
CA GLY A 71 -13.79 4.57 -22.62
C GLY A 71 -13.78 5.99 -22.04
N LYS A 72 -12.97 6.84 -22.67
CA LYS A 72 -12.78 8.26 -22.42
C LYS A 72 -14.06 8.98 -22.00
N GLY A 73 -14.18 9.32 -20.74
CA GLY A 73 -15.08 10.33 -20.20
C GLY A 73 -14.26 11.55 -19.81
N ASP A 74 -14.69 12.70 -20.29
CA ASP A 74 -14.05 14.01 -20.21
C ASP A 74 -13.64 14.42 -18.80
N GLY A 75 -12.52 15.15 -18.75
CA GLY A 75 -11.86 15.64 -17.55
C GLY A 75 -12.77 16.39 -16.57
N HIS A 76 -12.68 15.99 -15.33
CA HIS A 76 -13.02 16.83 -14.20
C HIS A 76 -11.92 16.70 -13.15
N GLU A 77 -11.14 17.76 -13.00
CA GLU A 77 -10.29 17.99 -11.83
C GLU A 77 -11.21 18.09 -10.59
N GLN A 78 -11.23 17.09 -9.75
CA GLN A 78 -11.87 17.19 -8.43
C GLN A 78 -10.81 17.38 -7.37
N SER A 79 -10.73 18.61 -6.87
CA SER A 79 -10.11 18.96 -5.60
C SER A 79 -10.97 18.36 -4.47
N HIS A 80 -10.46 17.39 -3.75
CA HIS A 80 -11.16 16.81 -2.60
C HIS A 80 -10.99 17.68 -1.36
N GLU A 81 -12.02 18.46 -1.03
CA GLU A 81 -12.24 18.99 0.32
C GLU A 81 -13.01 17.94 1.13
N HIS A 82 -12.41 17.50 2.24
CA HIS A 82 -13.04 16.58 3.18
C HIS A 82 -14.04 17.32 4.07
N SER A 83 -15.33 17.05 3.88
CA SER A 83 -16.35 17.37 4.88
C SER A 83 -16.98 16.07 5.38
N HIS A 84 -16.84 15.81 6.68
CA HIS A 84 -17.44 14.67 7.37
C HIS A 84 -18.88 14.97 7.74
N SER A 85 -19.82 14.16 7.26
CA SER A 85 -21.14 14.03 7.86
C SER A 85 -21.51 12.55 7.96
N HIS A 86 -21.71 12.09 9.21
CA HIS A 86 -22.11 10.72 9.53
C HIS A 86 -23.64 10.63 9.55
N GLU A 87 -24.22 9.75 8.75
CA GLU A 87 -25.53 9.17 9.04
C GLU A 87 -25.48 7.66 8.81
N HIS A 88 -25.75 6.90 9.88
CA HIS A 88 -25.82 5.45 9.88
C HIS A 88 -27.25 4.98 9.62
N SER A 89 -27.44 4.14 8.60
CA SER A 89 -28.60 3.24 8.59
C SER A 89 -28.17 1.88 8.03
N HIS A 90 -28.19 0.86 8.90
CA HIS A 90 -27.88 -0.52 8.56
C HIS A 90 -29.12 -1.22 8.03
N LEU A 91 -29.03 -1.79 6.84
CA LEU A 91 -29.87 -2.91 6.42
C LEU A 91 -29.01 -3.88 5.62
N HIS A 92 -28.69 -5.03 6.23
CA HIS A 92 -27.93 -6.09 5.55
C HIS A 92 -28.88 -6.98 4.77
N THR A 93 -28.74 -7.00 3.47
CA THR A 93 -29.26 -8.07 2.62
C THR A 93 -28.11 -8.58 1.77
N HIS A 94 -27.69 -9.82 2.01
CA HIS A 94 -26.68 -10.50 1.19
C HIS A 94 -27.31 -10.95 -0.12
N SER A 95 -26.95 -10.30 -1.22
CA SER A 95 -27.06 -10.86 -2.56
C SER A 95 -25.67 -10.80 -3.18
N HIS A 96 -25.16 -11.96 -3.58
CA HIS A 96 -23.95 -12.08 -4.38
C HIS A 96 -24.27 -11.58 -5.80
N ASP A 97 -23.95 -10.35 -6.09
CA ASP A 97 -23.83 -9.83 -7.44
C ASP A 97 -22.42 -9.27 -7.58
N ASP A 98 -21.69 -9.84 -8.55
CA ASP A 98 -20.33 -9.55 -8.95
C ASP A 98 -20.31 -8.18 -9.67
N ASP A 99 -20.46 -7.11 -8.92
CA ASP A 99 -20.37 -5.74 -9.42
C ASP A 99 -19.01 -5.15 -9.02
N GLY A 100 -18.08 -5.15 -9.97
CA GLY A 100 -16.93 -4.29 -10.21
C GLY A 100 -16.33 -3.41 -9.11
N HIS A 101 -16.27 -3.86 -7.86
CA HIS A 101 -15.54 -3.17 -6.80
C HIS A 101 -14.03 -3.43 -6.94
N PRO A 102 -13.17 -2.41 -6.81
CA PRO A 102 -11.73 -2.60 -6.86
C PRO A 102 -11.33 -3.62 -5.79
N HIS A 103 -10.87 -4.75 -6.25
CA HIS A 103 -10.52 -6.00 -5.59
C HIS A 103 -10.24 -5.90 -4.09
N GLU A 104 -11.25 -6.19 -3.27
CA GLU A 104 -11.07 -6.52 -1.87
C GLU A 104 -10.23 -7.79 -1.78
N ARG A 105 -8.97 -7.67 -1.35
CA ARG A 105 -8.10 -8.84 -1.15
C ARG A 105 -8.17 -9.30 0.28
N SER A 106 -8.32 -10.62 0.47
CA SER A 106 -8.17 -11.22 1.80
C SER A 106 -6.69 -11.25 2.22
N PHE A 107 -6.45 -11.42 3.51
CA PHE A 107 -5.09 -11.67 3.99
C PHE A 107 -4.46 -12.91 3.33
N ALA A 108 -5.26 -13.95 3.04
CA ALA A 108 -4.82 -15.15 2.36
C ALA A 108 -4.32 -14.84 0.93
N ASP A 109 -5.04 -13.99 0.18
CA ASP A 109 -4.67 -13.58 -1.18
C ASP A 109 -3.35 -12.78 -1.19
N ILE A 110 -3.20 -11.84 -0.28
CA ILE A 110 -1.97 -11.04 -0.15
C ILE A 110 -0.79 -11.93 0.26
N LYS A 111 -1.02 -12.85 1.19
CA LYS A 111 0.01 -13.81 1.60
C LYS A 111 0.43 -14.71 0.44
N ALA A 112 -0.51 -15.20 -0.38
CA ALA A 112 -0.21 -15.98 -1.58
C ALA A 112 0.60 -15.14 -2.57
N LEU A 113 0.14 -13.92 -2.92
CA LEU A 113 0.83 -12.98 -3.81
C LEU A 113 2.30 -12.79 -3.40
N ILE A 114 2.56 -12.51 -2.12
CA ILE A 114 3.91 -12.30 -1.61
C ILE A 114 4.71 -13.61 -1.63
N THR A 115 4.11 -14.73 -1.25
CA THR A 115 4.78 -16.04 -1.20
C THR A 115 5.22 -16.50 -2.59
N ASP A 116 4.37 -16.31 -3.60
CA ASP A 116 4.62 -16.76 -4.98
C ASP A 116 5.56 -15.82 -5.75
N SER A 117 5.80 -14.61 -5.24
CA SER A 117 6.71 -13.63 -5.83
C SER A 117 8.16 -14.12 -5.87
N SER A 118 9.02 -13.46 -6.65
CA SER A 118 10.47 -13.68 -6.68
C SER A 118 11.25 -12.81 -5.69
N LEU A 119 10.60 -12.23 -4.70
CA LEU A 119 11.22 -11.43 -3.64
C LEU A 119 12.11 -12.28 -2.72
N SER A 120 13.03 -11.62 -2.01
CA SER A 120 13.89 -12.31 -1.04
C SER A 120 13.06 -12.93 0.09
N GLY A 121 13.57 -14.00 0.71
CA GLY A 121 12.91 -14.66 1.84
C GLY A 121 12.68 -13.71 3.01
N TRP A 122 13.59 -12.76 3.23
CA TRP A 122 13.46 -11.78 4.30
C TRP A 122 12.33 -10.78 4.03
N VAL A 123 12.26 -10.24 2.82
CA VAL A 123 11.18 -9.32 2.41
C VAL A 123 9.82 -10.02 2.53
N LYS A 124 9.70 -11.24 2.03
CA LYS A 124 8.48 -12.06 2.16
C LYS A 124 8.06 -12.21 3.61
N GLU A 125 8.98 -12.67 4.47
CA GLU A 125 8.72 -12.88 5.90
C GLU A 125 8.24 -11.59 6.58
N LYS A 126 8.93 -10.47 6.34
CA LYS A 126 8.60 -9.19 7.00
C LYS A 126 7.29 -8.60 6.51
N SER A 127 7.06 -8.61 5.20
CA SER A 127 5.81 -8.13 4.61
C SER A 127 4.61 -8.92 5.13
N ILE A 128 4.67 -10.25 5.10
CA ILE A 128 3.61 -11.11 5.63
C ILE A 128 3.38 -10.86 7.12
N ALA A 129 4.45 -10.64 7.90
CA ALA A 129 4.33 -10.34 9.32
C ALA A 129 3.61 -9.01 9.59
N VAL A 130 3.83 -7.97 8.76
CA VAL A 130 3.11 -6.70 8.85
C VAL A 130 1.63 -6.90 8.54
N PHE A 131 1.30 -7.52 7.40
CA PHE A 131 -0.09 -7.79 7.02
C PHE A 131 -0.83 -8.64 8.07
N ARG A 132 -0.15 -9.63 8.65
CA ARG A 132 -0.74 -10.44 9.70
C ARG A 132 -1.11 -9.63 10.94
N ARG A 133 -0.30 -8.62 11.30
CA ARG A 133 -0.64 -7.72 12.43
C ARG A 133 -1.90 -6.92 12.14
N VAL A 134 -2.05 -6.44 10.92
CA VAL A 134 -3.26 -5.74 10.49
C VAL A 134 -4.45 -6.70 10.51
N ALA A 135 -4.32 -7.91 9.93
CA ALA A 135 -5.37 -8.93 9.93
C ALA A 135 -5.81 -9.33 11.35
N VAL A 136 -4.87 -9.43 12.30
CA VAL A 136 -5.20 -9.69 13.71
C VAL A 136 -6.00 -8.53 14.33
N ALA A 137 -5.67 -7.29 14.00
CA ALA A 137 -6.39 -6.13 14.50
C ALA A 137 -7.81 -6.06 13.91
N GLU A 138 -7.93 -6.18 12.59
CA GLU A 138 -9.21 -6.23 11.87
C GLU A 138 -10.08 -7.40 12.34
N GLY A 139 -9.50 -8.61 12.46
CA GLY A 139 -10.21 -9.77 12.94
C GLY A 139 -10.81 -9.59 14.35
N LYS A 140 -10.15 -8.83 15.23
CA LYS A 140 -10.71 -8.48 16.54
C LYS A 140 -11.91 -7.55 16.43
N VAL A 141 -11.90 -6.60 15.49
CA VAL A 141 -12.99 -5.66 15.27
C VAL A 141 -14.21 -6.39 14.70
N HIS A 142 -13.97 -7.26 13.73
CA HIS A 142 -15.04 -7.98 13.01
C HIS A 142 -15.44 -9.32 13.64
N GLY A 143 -14.76 -9.78 14.69
CA GLY A 143 -15.06 -11.05 15.36
C GLY A 143 -14.75 -12.29 14.52
N MET A 144 -13.74 -12.21 13.63
CA MET A 144 -13.37 -13.30 12.72
C MET A 144 -11.89 -13.68 12.84
N PRO A 145 -11.50 -14.91 12.41
CA PRO A 145 -10.10 -15.32 12.36
C PRO A 145 -9.29 -14.43 11.40
N PRO A 146 -8.01 -14.13 11.71
CA PRO A 146 -7.17 -13.28 10.85
C PRO A 146 -7.05 -13.76 9.40
N ASP A 147 -7.06 -15.07 9.17
CA ASP A 147 -6.91 -15.65 7.83
C ASP A 147 -8.18 -15.48 6.96
N GLU A 148 -9.31 -15.13 7.57
CA GLU A 148 -10.60 -14.87 6.91
C GLU A 148 -10.88 -13.37 6.73
N VAL A 149 -9.98 -12.51 7.19
CA VAL A 149 -10.14 -11.05 7.08
C VAL A 149 -10.02 -10.61 5.63
N HIS A 150 -11.02 -9.88 5.17
CA HIS A 150 -10.96 -9.11 3.92
C HIS A 150 -10.58 -7.67 4.25
N PHE A 151 -9.56 -7.18 3.56
CA PHE A 151 -9.10 -5.82 3.75
C PHE A 151 -9.85 -4.86 2.82
N HIS A 152 -10.57 -3.91 3.39
CA HIS A 152 -11.28 -2.89 2.61
C HIS A 152 -10.33 -1.85 2.01
N GLU A 153 -9.38 -1.34 2.81
CA GLU A 153 -8.42 -0.33 2.40
C GLU A 153 -7.01 -0.92 2.23
N VAL A 154 -6.54 -1.70 3.19
CA VAL A 154 -5.17 -2.25 3.20
C VAL A 154 -4.95 -3.34 2.13
N GLY A 155 -6.01 -3.88 1.55
CA GLY A 155 -5.97 -4.78 0.38
C GLY A 155 -5.76 -4.08 -0.96
N ALA A 156 -5.84 -2.75 -0.99
CA ALA A 156 -5.62 -1.96 -2.18
C ALA A 156 -4.15 -2.00 -2.64
N VAL A 157 -3.94 -1.75 -3.92
CA VAL A 157 -2.61 -1.86 -4.56
C VAL A 157 -1.58 -0.94 -3.91
N ASP A 158 -1.95 0.30 -3.60
CA ASP A 158 -1.10 1.29 -2.95
C ASP A 158 -0.59 0.82 -1.59
N SER A 159 -1.48 0.30 -0.74
CA SER A 159 -1.12 -0.23 0.57
C SER A 159 -0.19 -1.45 0.48
N ILE A 160 -0.39 -2.31 -0.53
CA ILE A 160 0.51 -3.44 -0.77
C ILE A 160 1.89 -2.93 -1.18
N ILE A 161 1.97 -1.96 -2.09
CA ILE A 161 3.22 -1.34 -2.51
C ILE A 161 3.92 -0.66 -1.35
N ASP A 162 3.20 0.07 -0.50
CA ASP A 162 3.75 0.76 0.66
C ASP A 162 4.38 -0.21 1.67
N ILE A 163 3.67 -1.27 2.02
CA ILE A 163 4.14 -2.24 3.02
C ILE A 163 5.30 -3.09 2.47
N VAL A 164 5.14 -3.65 1.27
CA VAL A 164 6.18 -4.48 0.67
C VAL A 164 7.38 -3.64 0.25
N GLY A 165 7.14 -2.48 -0.35
CA GLY A 165 8.16 -1.50 -0.71
C GLY A 165 8.97 -1.04 0.50
N GLY A 166 8.33 -0.81 1.64
CA GLY A 166 9.00 -0.49 2.90
C GLY A 166 9.96 -1.58 3.34
N CYS A 167 9.57 -2.84 3.24
CA CYS A 167 10.44 -3.99 3.54
C CYS A 167 11.61 -4.08 2.54
N ILE A 168 11.35 -3.88 1.24
CA ILE A 168 12.39 -3.86 0.20
C ILE A 168 13.38 -2.72 0.47
N ALA A 169 12.90 -1.51 0.75
CA ALA A 169 13.74 -0.35 1.02
C ALA A 169 14.68 -0.58 2.21
N LEU A 170 14.19 -1.21 3.28
CA LEU A 170 15.02 -1.60 4.42
C LEU A 170 16.08 -2.64 4.05
N GLU A 171 15.76 -3.60 3.18
CA GLU A 171 16.73 -4.57 2.68
C GLU A 171 17.80 -3.91 1.82
N LEU A 172 17.41 -3.02 0.89
CA LEU A 172 18.32 -2.27 0.03
C LEU A 172 19.23 -1.32 0.83
N LEU A 173 18.74 -0.76 1.93
CA LEU A 173 19.53 0.08 2.83
C LEU A 173 20.59 -0.72 3.61
N GLY A 174 20.51 -2.03 3.59
CA GLY A 174 21.46 -2.96 4.24
C GLY A 174 21.06 -3.29 5.67
N LYS A 175 19.83 -3.66 5.85
CA LYS A 175 19.23 -4.18 7.11
C LYS A 175 20.21 -4.99 7.94
#